data_4cf12187df8a1f5e699a8eb9162e345d
#
_entry.id   4cf12187df8a1f5e699a8eb9162e345d
#
_cell.length_a   1.000
_cell.length_b   1.000
_cell.length_c   1.000
_cell.angle_alpha   90.00
_cell.angle_beta   90.00
_cell.angle_gamma   90.00
#
_symmetry.space_group_name_H-M   'P 1'
#
loop_
_entity.id
_entity.type
_entity.pdbx_description
1 polymer ?
#
loop_
_entity_poly.entity_id
_entity_poly.type
_entity_poly.pdbx_seq_one_letter_code
_entity_poly.pdbx_strand_id
1 'polypeptide(L)'
;MKDPTARGVGVPYLGMVSERVVSGCGVGLRREHYQTVLAERPDVPWFEVISENFMVDGGRPRHVLESVRRDYPVALHGVSLSLGSAEPPDAAHLRRLRQLVDWVEPAIVSDHLCWTRLGGHNSHDLLPLPFTEGAIRVAAANVGRVQDALGRRILVENVSSYVRFRESEMEEWEFVAAVAERADCDLLLDVNNVYVNARNHGFDPKRYLAGIPIERVRQIHLAGHEDHGEVVIDTHDHPICDAVWDLYRVAIARFGSVPTLIERDANVPALPVLLAEAQAADRILEEPRAAA
;
A
#
# COMPACT_ATOMS: atom_id res chain seq x y z
N MET A 1 -17.19 57.75 -32.89
CA MET A 1 -16.03 56.98 -33.33
C MET A 1 -15.62 56.08 -32.19
N LYS A 2 -15.86 54.81 -32.32
CA LYS A 2 -15.61 53.76 -31.33
C LYS A 2 -14.34 53.02 -31.75
N ASP A 3 -13.38 52.91 -30.85
CA ASP A 3 -12.20 52.04 -31.04
C ASP A 3 -12.47 50.70 -30.36
N PRO A 4 -12.36 49.57 -31.08
CA PRO A 4 -12.50 48.24 -30.54
C PRO A 4 -11.21 47.43 -30.71
N THR A 5 -10.29 47.46 -29.73
CA THR A 5 -9.24 46.45 -29.70
C THR A 5 -8.75 46.21 -28.26
N ALA A 6 -9.39 45.28 -27.59
CA ALA A 6 -8.78 44.58 -26.48
C ALA A 6 -8.99 43.07 -26.71
N ARG A 7 -8.09 42.44 -27.44
CA ARG A 7 -8.00 40.97 -27.50
C ARG A 7 -7.33 40.46 -26.26
N GLY A 8 -8.11 39.86 -25.37
CA GLY A 8 -7.58 39.04 -24.31
C GLY A 8 -6.93 37.80 -24.89
N VAL A 9 -5.63 37.67 -24.74
CA VAL A 9 -4.87 36.47 -25.06
C VAL A 9 -5.10 35.49 -23.92
N GLY A 10 -6.03 34.57 -24.12
CA GLY A 10 -6.18 33.40 -23.28
C GLY A 10 -4.98 32.48 -23.49
N VAL A 11 -4.18 32.34 -22.45
CA VAL A 11 -3.10 31.35 -22.38
C VAL A 11 -3.77 30.00 -22.15
N PRO A 12 -3.61 29.01 -23.06
CA PRO A 12 -4.09 27.68 -22.78
C PRO A 12 -3.15 27.01 -21.76
N TYR A 13 -3.61 26.90 -20.54
CA TYR A 13 -3.02 25.97 -19.56
C TYR A 13 -3.43 24.53 -19.96
N LEU A 14 -2.80 24.01 -21.01
CA LEU A 14 -2.74 22.58 -21.25
C LEU A 14 -1.43 22.06 -20.67
N GLY A 15 -1.34 21.97 -19.35
CA GLY A 15 -0.42 21.09 -18.70
C GLY A 15 -0.99 19.68 -18.84
N MET A 16 -0.42 18.88 -19.74
CA MET A 16 -0.59 17.41 -19.70
C MET A 16 -0.14 16.96 -18.32
N VAL A 17 -1.07 16.61 -17.44
CA VAL A 17 -0.79 15.84 -16.25
C VAL A 17 -0.37 14.46 -16.76
N SER A 18 0.93 14.24 -16.87
CA SER A 18 1.48 12.89 -17.05
C SER A 18 1.00 12.10 -15.83
N GLU A 19 0.15 11.11 -16.04
CA GLU A 19 -0.15 10.13 -15.01
C GLU A 19 1.20 9.59 -14.53
N ARG A 20 1.55 9.89 -13.27
CA ARG A 20 2.78 9.42 -12.66
C ARG A 20 2.61 7.94 -12.36
N VAL A 21 3.06 7.11 -13.26
CA VAL A 21 2.99 5.66 -13.15
C VAL A 21 4.15 5.20 -12.26
N VAL A 22 3.87 4.35 -11.28
CA VAL A 22 4.88 3.62 -10.51
C VAL A 22 5.23 2.32 -11.23
N SER A 23 6.51 1.97 -11.25
CA SER A 23 7.04 0.72 -11.82
C SER A 23 8.35 0.37 -11.13
N GLY A 24 8.80 -0.88 -11.24
CA GLY A 24 10.01 -1.33 -10.56
C GLY A 24 9.82 -1.36 -9.03
N CYS A 25 10.92 -1.37 -8.30
CA CYS A 25 10.92 -1.45 -6.85
C CYS A 25 11.20 -0.11 -6.19
N GLY A 26 10.18 0.44 -5.50
CA GLY A 26 10.27 1.62 -4.65
C GLY A 26 10.69 1.30 -3.22
N VAL A 27 10.84 2.32 -2.40
CA VAL A 27 11.12 2.20 -0.96
C VAL A 27 10.24 3.13 -0.14
N GLY A 28 9.96 2.72 1.09
CA GLY A 28 9.26 3.57 2.05
C GLY A 28 10.07 4.81 2.42
N LEU A 29 9.48 6.00 2.26
CA LEU A 29 10.11 7.25 2.67
C LEU A 29 9.98 7.41 4.18
N ARG A 30 11.04 7.13 4.91
CA ARG A 30 11.09 7.25 6.38
C ARG A 30 11.83 8.53 6.79
N ARG A 31 11.53 9.03 7.98
CA ARG A 31 12.04 10.31 8.51
C ARG A 31 13.58 10.36 8.54
N GLU A 32 14.20 9.23 8.79
CA GLU A 32 15.65 9.03 8.82
C GLU A 32 16.31 9.35 7.49
N HIS A 33 15.59 9.14 6.39
CA HIS A 33 16.10 9.30 5.03
C HIS A 33 15.85 10.69 4.42
N TYR A 34 15.02 11.56 5.04
CA TYR A 34 14.60 12.82 4.45
C TYR A 34 15.76 13.70 3.97
N GLN A 35 16.81 13.83 4.79
CA GLN A 35 17.95 14.68 4.42
C GLN A 35 18.73 14.11 3.25
N THR A 36 19.00 12.80 3.26
CA THR A 36 19.72 12.10 2.20
C THR A 36 18.93 12.18 0.89
N VAL A 37 17.63 11.87 0.92
CA VAL A 37 16.79 11.91 -0.28
C VAL A 37 16.75 13.30 -0.90
N LEU A 38 16.60 14.36 -0.09
CA LEU A 38 16.56 15.73 -0.59
C LEU A 38 17.90 16.22 -1.12
N ALA A 39 19.03 15.78 -0.52
CA ALA A 39 20.36 16.23 -0.90
C ALA A 39 20.94 15.45 -2.09
N GLU A 40 20.76 14.14 -2.10
CA GLU A 40 21.46 13.23 -3.02
C GLU A 40 20.59 12.80 -4.21
N ARG A 41 19.26 12.89 -4.08
CA ARG A 41 18.29 12.44 -5.11
C ARG A 41 18.61 11.04 -5.61
N PRO A 42 18.51 10.01 -4.73
CA PRO A 42 18.89 8.65 -5.05
C PRO A 42 18.11 8.12 -6.26
N ASP A 43 18.76 7.22 -7.01
CA ASP A 43 18.14 6.52 -8.12
C ASP A 43 17.19 5.44 -7.60
N VAL A 44 15.93 5.84 -7.37
CA VAL A 44 14.82 4.98 -6.99
C VAL A 44 13.60 5.40 -7.80
N PRO A 45 12.80 4.46 -8.34
CA PRO A 45 11.74 4.83 -9.26
C PRO A 45 10.57 5.57 -8.60
N TRP A 46 10.30 5.34 -7.31
CA TRP A 46 9.21 5.97 -6.57
C TRP A 46 9.35 5.78 -5.07
N PHE A 47 8.63 6.59 -4.30
CA PHE A 47 8.54 6.50 -2.85
C PHE A 47 7.11 6.22 -2.40
N GLU A 48 6.96 5.44 -1.33
CA GLU A 48 5.73 5.36 -0.58
C GLU A 48 5.84 6.11 0.74
N VAL A 49 4.73 6.72 1.15
CA VAL A 49 4.62 7.43 2.42
C VAL A 49 3.40 6.97 3.20
N ILE A 50 3.53 6.89 4.53
CA ILE A 50 2.40 6.70 5.42
C ILE A 50 1.57 7.98 5.41
N SER A 51 0.33 7.88 4.94
CA SER A 51 -0.57 9.01 4.69
C SER A 51 -0.76 9.90 5.91
N GLU A 52 -0.94 9.29 7.07
CA GLU A 52 -1.21 9.97 8.35
C GLU A 52 -0.07 10.89 8.78
N ASN A 53 1.17 10.57 8.44
CA ASN A 53 2.34 11.38 8.75
C ASN A 53 2.36 12.72 7.98
N PHE A 54 1.56 12.82 6.91
CA PHE A 54 1.52 13.99 6.02
C PHE A 54 0.16 14.70 6.00
N MET A 55 -0.80 14.23 6.79
CA MET A 55 -2.09 14.91 7.00
C MET A 55 -1.95 16.10 7.96
N VAL A 56 -1.04 17.01 7.63
CA VAL A 56 -0.69 18.19 8.42
C VAL A 56 -0.87 19.47 7.58
N ASP A 57 -1.18 20.60 8.25
CA ASP A 57 -1.41 21.86 7.55
C ASP A 57 -0.11 22.51 7.03
N GLY A 58 1.06 22.07 7.53
CA GLY A 58 2.35 22.63 7.14
C GLY A 58 3.53 21.99 7.86
N GLY A 59 4.65 22.69 7.90
CA GLY A 59 5.86 22.27 8.60
C GLY A 59 6.76 21.33 7.76
N ARG A 60 7.72 20.73 8.45
CA ARG A 60 8.76 19.91 7.80
C ARG A 60 8.21 18.74 6.99
N PRO A 61 7.22 17.95 7.47
CA PRO A 61 6.71 16.82 6.68
C PRO A 61 6.15 17.29 5.34
N ARG A 62 5.32 18.34 5.35
CA ARG A 62 4.74 18.89 4.12
C ARG A 62 5.81 19.37 3.14
N HIS A 63 6.81 20.13 3.62
CA HIS A 63 7.92 20.61 2.80
C HIS A 63 8.72 19.44 2.17
N VAL A 64 8.97 18.39 2.94
CA VAL A 64 9.68 17.20 2.44
C VAL A 64 8.88 16.51 1.35
N LEU A 65 7.60 16.22 1.60
CA LEU A 65 6.76 15.53 0.63
C LEU A 65 6.58 16.35 -0.65
N GLU A 66 6.43 17.68 -0.55
CA GLU A 66 6.38 18.58 -1.70
C GLU A 66 7.65 18.53 -2.54
N SER A 67 8.80 18.45 -1.88
CA SER A 67 10.09 18.34 -2.56
C SER A 67 10.26 16.97 -3.22
N VAL A 68 9.90 15.89 -2.54
CA VAL A 68 10.00 14.52 -3.08
C VAL A 68 9.04 14.33 -4.26
N ARG A 69 7.77 14.73 -4.13
CA ARG A 69 6.78 14.55 -5.22
C ARG A 69 7.11 15.32 -6.50
N ARG A 70 7.96 16.33 -6.42
CA ARG A 70 8.44 17.08 -7.59
C ARG A 70 9.36 16.22 -8.45
N ASP A 71 10.21 15.43 -7.81
CA ASP A 71 11.26 14.65 -8.44
C ASP A 71 10.86 13.18 -8.67
N TYR A 72 9.92 12.65 -7.85
CA TYR A 72 9.52 11.23 -7.85
C TYR A 72 8.01 11.03 -7.88
N PRO A 73 7.50 9.97 -8.49
CA PRO A 73 6.16 9.44 -8.20
C PRO A 73 6.03 9.09 -6.72
N VAL A 74 4.83 9.27 -6.16
CA VAL A 74 4.53 8.96 -4.75
C VAL A 74 3.31 8.07 -4.67
N ALA A 75 3.38 7.04 -3.82
CA ALA A 75 2.24 6.27 -3.35
C ALA A 75 1.87 6.72 -1.93
N LEU A 76 0.59 6.75 -1.62
CA LEU A 76 0.04 7.00 -0.28
C LEU A 76 -0.47 5.69 0.29
N HIS A 77 0.08 5.29 1.44
CA HIS A 77 -0.35 4.11 2.16
C HIS A 77 -0.90 4.51 3.52
N GLY A 78 -2.14 4.09 3.83
CA GLY A 78 -2.85 4.45 5.05
C GLY A 78 -2.87 3.31 6.07
N VAL A 79 -2.98 3.68 7.35
CA VAL A 79 -3.05 2.73 8.47
C VAL A 79 -4.29 2.95 9.35
N SER A 80 -5.22 3.83 8.96
CA SER A 80 -6.26 4.30 9.88
C SER A 80 -7.68 4.35 9.29
N LEU A 81 -7.90 3.91 8.05
CA LEU A 81 -9.25 3.88 7.46
C LEU A 81 -10.16 2.86 8.15
N SER A 82 -9.59 1.81 8.77
CA SER A 82 -10.35 0.79 9.50
C SER A 82 -11.43 0.15 8.63
N LEU A 83 -11.04 -0.29 7.42
CA LEU A 83 -11.95 -0.76 6.36
C LEU A 83 -12.87 -1.91 6.80
N GLY A 84 -12.39 -2.74 7.73
CA GLY A 84 -13.14 -3.87 8.28
C GLY A 84 -14.02 -3.54 9.49
N SER A 85 -14.01 -2.30 10.00
CA SER A 85 -14.84 -1.93 11.14
C SER A 85 -16.32 -1.98 10.81
N ALA A 86 -17.13 -2.39 11.79
CA ALA A 86 -18.60 -2.32 11.71
C ALA A 86 -19.11 -0.87 11.55
N GLU A 87 -18.32 0.10 11.99
CA GLU A 87 -18.58 1.53 11.80
C GLU A 87 -18.01 2.00 10.45
N PRO A 88 -18.64 3.02 9.82
CA PRO A 88 -18.08 3.60 8.61
C PRO A 88 -16.73 4.29 8.88
N PRO A 89 -15.88 4.49 7.85
CA PRO A 89 -14.66 5.27 7.94
C PRO A 89 -14.91 6.66 8.54
N ASP A 90 -13.97 7.15 9.37
CA ASP A 90 -14.11 8.45 10.02
C ASP A 90 -14.17 9.59 9.00
N ALA A 91 -15.24 10.37 9.04
CA ALA A 91 -15.47 11.42 8.06
C ALA A 91 -14.43 12.57 8.13
N ALA A 92 -13.83 12.82 9.31
CA ALA A 92 -12.80 13.84 9.44
C ALA A 92 -11.46 13.33 8.89
N HIS A 93 -11.13 12.06 9.17
CA HIS A 93 -9.96 11.41 8.60
C HIS A 93 -10.06 11.35 7.07
N LEU A 94 -11.20 10.93 6.54
CA LEU A 94 -11.45 10.80 5.11
C LEU A 94 -11.35 12.15 4.37
N ARG A 95 -11.82 13.25 4.99
CA ARG A 95 -11.63 14.60 4.43
C ARG A 95 -10.14 15.00 4.39
N ARG A 96 -9.35 14.68 5.42
CA ARG A 96 -7.90 14.95 5.42
C ARG A 96 -7.17 14.13 4.38
N LEU A 97 -7.53 12.84 4.25
CA LEU A 97 -6.99 11.97 3.20
C LEU A 97 -7.32 12.53 1.81
N ARG A 98 -8.56 12.96 1.56
CA ARG A 98 -8.95 13.59 0.30
C ARG A 98 -8.09 14.82 0.00
N GLN A 99 -7.90 15.72 0.97
CA GLN A 99 -7.04 16.89 0.82
C GLN A 99 -5.59 16.51 0.49
N LEU A 100 -5.08 15.46 1.15
CA LEU A 100 -3.74 14.94 0.86
C LEU A 100 -3.65 14.37 -0.57
N VAL A 101 -4.63 13.58 -0.99
CA VAL A 101 -4.73 13.02 -2.35
C VAL A 101 -4.79 14.11 -3.40
N ASP A 102 -5.65 15.12 -3.21
CA ASP A 102 -5.79 16.24 -4.15
C ASP A 102 -4.49 17.08 -4.26
N TRP A 103 -3.74 17.18 -3.18
CA TRP A 103 -2.47 17.94 -3.16
C TRP A 103 -1.29 17.12 -3.72
N VAL A 104 -1.17 15.85 -3.34
CA VAL A 104 -0.04 14.99 -3.74
C VAL A 104 -0.23 14.45 -5.15
N GLU A 105 -1.48 14.24 -5.58
CA GLU A 105 -1.80 13.54 -6.84
C GLU A 105 -1.04 12.21 -6.93
N PRO A 106 -1.23 11.29 -5.95
CA PRO A 106 -0.44 10.07 -5.85
C PRO A 106 -0.77 9.10 -6.98
N ALA A 107 0.22 8.29 -7.37
CA ALA A 107 0.02 7.19 -8.30
C ALA A 107 -0.93 6.13 -7.71
N ILE A 108 -0.72 5.77 -6.45
CA ILE A 108 -1.47 4.76 -5.71
C ILE A 108 -1.97 5.35 -4.39
N VAL A 109 -3.15 4.88 -3.94
CA VAL A 109 -3.66 5.06 -2.57
C VAL A 109 -4.07 3.69 -2.07
N SER A 110 -3.57 3.30 -0.91
CA SER A 110 -3.84 1.99 -0.28
C SER A 110 -4.13 2.12 1.22
N ASP A 111 -4.77 1.12 1.78
CA ASP A 111 -4.96 0.94 3.24
C ASP A 111 -5.25 -0.54 3.53
N HIS A 112 -5.17 -0.94 4.80
CA HIS A 112 -5.24 -2.32 5.25
C HIS A 112 -6.67 -2.86 5.37
N LEU A 113 -6.84 -4.14 5.08
CA LEU A 113 -8.08 -4.89 5.29
C LEU A 113 -8.18 -5.37 6.76
N CYS A 114 -8.32 -4.42 7.65
CA CYS A 114 -8.35 -4.63 9.09
C CYS A 114 -9.39 -3.74 9.76
N TRP A 115 -9.57 -3.91 11.07
CA TRP A 115 -10.21 -2.91 11.88
C TRP A 115 -9.23 -2.33 12.91
N THR A 116 -9.28 -1.03 13.11
CA THR A 116 -8.43 -0.29 14.06
C THR A 116 -9.26 0.48 15.07
N ARG A 117 -10.54 0.71 14.77
CA ARG A 117 -11.41 1.60 15.53
C ARG A 117 -12.81 1.00 15.73
N LEU A 118 -13.31 1.13 16.96
CA LEU A 118 -14.69 0.78 17.31
C LEU A 118 -15.15 1.61 18.53
N GLY A 119 -16.38 2.12 18.52
CA GLY A 119 -16.97 2.87 19.63
C GLY A 119 -16.20 4.14 20.01
N GLY A 120 -15.54 4.79 19.06
CA GLY A 120 -14.71 5.98 19.29
C GLY A 120 -13.32 5.69 19.86
N HIS A 121 -12.97 4.42 20.11
CA HIS A 121 -11.64 3.99 20.53
C HIS A 121 -10.83 3.54 19.31
N ASN A 122 -9.57 3.98 19.21
CA ASN A 122 -8.59 3.50 18.23
C ASN A 122 -7.59 2.60 18.96
N SER A 123 -7.40 1.37 18.46
CA SER A 123 -6.42 0.42 19.01
C SER A 123 -4.97 0.81 18.69
N HIS A 124 -4.78 1.60 17.64
CA HIS A 124 -3.48 1.85 17.03
C HIS A 124 -2.79 0.55 16.59
N ASP A 125 -3.59 -0.44 16.20
CA ASP A 125 -3.15 -1.75 15.76
C ASP A 125 -4.01 -2.23 14.59
N LEU A 126 -3.47 -3.09 13.74
CA LEU A 126 -4.14 -3.65 12.57
C LEU A 126 -4.79 -4.98 12.96
N LEU A 127 -6.01 -4.93 13.46
CA LEU A 127 -6.70 -6.11 13.99
C LEU A 127 -7.39 -6.91 12.88
N PRO A 128 -7.25 -8.27 12.90
CA PRO A 128 -7.79 -9.14 11.87
C PRO A 128 -9.31 -9.22 11.89
N LEU A 129 -9.89 -9.73 10.80
CA LEU A 129 -11.33 -9.90 10.61
C LEU A 129 -11.72 -11.39 10.64
N PRO A 130 -12.95 -11.71 11.06
CA PRO A 130 -13.53 -13.02 10.75
C PRO A 130 -13.85 -13.11 9.26
N PHE A 131 -13.42 -14.18 8.61
CA PHE A 131 -13.62 -14.37 7.17
C PHE A 131 -15.02 -14.89 6.88
N THR A 132 -16.02 -13.99 6.96
CA THR A 132 -17.44 -14.29 6.82
C THR A 132 -18.08 -13.43 5.73
N GLU A 133 -19.20 -13.89 5.19
CA GLU A 133 -20.01 -13.10 4.24
C GLU A 133 -20.45 -11.75 4.85
N GLY A 134 -20.67 -11.72 6.18
CA GLY A 134 -21.01 -10.50 6.92
C GLY A 134 -19.85 -9.48 6.88
N ALA A 135 -18.63 -9.93 7.13
CA ALA A 135 -17.43 -9.09 7.10
C ALA A 135 -17.12 -8.61 5.69
N ILE A 136 -17.30 -9.46 4.65
CA ILE A 136 -17.16 -9.04 3.25
C ILE A 136 -18.10 -7.87 2.93
N ARG A 137 -19.38 -7.96 3.31
CA ARG A 137 -20.34 -6.88 3.06
C ARG A 137 -19.94 -5.57 3.73
N VAL A 138 -19.47 -5.64 4.98
CA VAL A 138 -19.03 -4.46 5.74
C VAL A 138 -17.79 -3.84 5.11
N ALA A 139 -16.75 -4.63 4.88
CA ALA A 139 -15.50 -4.17 4.30
C ALA A 139 -15.72 -3.56 2.90
N ALA A 140 -16.45 -4.25 2.02
CA ALA A 140 -16.75 -3.75 0.69
C ALA A 140 -17.55 -2.44 0.71
N ALA A 141 -18.52 -2.29 1.64
CA ALA A 141 -19.26 -1.05 1.79
C ALA A 141 -18.37 0.11 2.28
N ASN A 142 -17.42 -0.16 3.18
CA ASN A 142 -16.48 0.85 3.66
C ASN A 142 -15.48 1.25 2.57
N VAL A 143 -14.92 0.29 1.84
CA VAL A 143 -14.07 0.56 0.67
C VAL A 143 -14.82 1.41 -0.36
N GLY A 144 -16.08 1.08 -0.67
CA GLY A 144 -16.90 1.88 -1.59
C GLY A 144 -17.03 3.33 -1.13
N ARG A 145 -17.30 3.57 0.17
CA ARG A 145 -17.36 4.93 0.73
C ARG A 145 -16.05 5.70 0.59
N VAL A 146 -14.93 5.02 0.78
CA VAL A 146 -13.59 5.63 0.59
C VAL A 146 -13.38 5.98 -0.87
N GLN A 147 -13.65 5.06 -1.79
CA GLN A 147 -13.52 5.28 -3.24
C GLN A 147 -14.41 6.43 -3.73
N ASP A 148 -15.67 6.50 -3.27
CA ASP A 148 -16.58 7.60 -3.57
C ASP A 148 -16.05 8.95 -3.09
N ALA A 149 -15.55 8.99 -1.85
CA ALA A 149 -14.99 10.22 -1.27
C ALA A 149 -13.70 10.67 -1.97
N LEU A 150 -12.86 9.73 -2.40
CA LEU A 150 -11.61 10.03 -3.10
C LEU A 150 -11.78 10.20 -4.61
N GLY A 151 -12.90 9.74 -5.19
CA GLY A 151 -13.15 9.77 -6.62
C GLY A 151 -12.21 8.88 -7.42
N ARG A 152 -11.67 7.82 -6.79
CA ARG A 152 -10.73 6.87 -7.41
C ARG A 152 -10.79 5.50 -6.74
N ARG A 153 -10.31 4.48 -7.44
CA ARG A 153 -10.04 3.19 -6.83
C ARG A 153 -8.89 3.30 -5.82
N ILE A 154 -8.97 2.49 -4.77
CA ILE A 154 -7.87 2.26 -3.82
C ILE A 154 -7.41 0.81 -3.91
N LEU A 155 -6.22 0.56 -3.35
CA LEU A 155 -5.75 -0.79 -3.11
C LEU A 155 -6.06 -1.17 -1.66
N VAL A 156 -6.43 -2.44 -1.47
CA VAL A 156 -6.68 -3.01 -0.16
C VAL A 156 -5.63 -4.07 0.12
N GLU A 157 -4.99 -4.00 1.29
CA GLU A 157 -3.88 -4.85 1.68
C GLU A 157 -4.30 -5.97 2.61
N ASN A 158 -3.76 -7.18 2.39
CA ASN A 158 -3.85 -8.29 3.32
C ASN A 158 -2.95 -8.06 4.53
N VAL A 159 -3.48 -8.33 5.74
CA VAL A 159 -2.77 -8.09 6.99
C VAL A 159 -2.26 -9.39 7.61
N SER A 160 -1.21 -9.29 8.42
CA SER A 160 -0.77 -10.38 9.29
C SER A 160 -1.78 -10.65 10.41
N SER A 161 -1.85 -11.90 10.87
CA SER A 161 -2.75 -12.29 11.95
C SER A 161 -2.15 -13.33 12.88
N TYR A 162 -2.55 -13.24 14.17
CA TYR A 162 -2.06 -14.12 15.23
C TYR A 162 -3.20 -14.93 15.86
N VAL A 163 -4.43 -14.72 15.37
CA VAL A 163 -5.62 -15.40 15.83
C VAL A 163 -6.50 -15.80 14.64
N ARG A 164 -7.22 -16.91 14.79
CA ARG A 164 -8.29 -17.32 13.85
C ARG A 164 -9.63 -17.24 14.57
N PHE A 165 -10.61 -16.66 13.89
CA PHE A 165 -11.97 -16.64 14.37
C PHE A 165 -12.67 -17.97 14.06
N ARG A 166 -13.40 -18.50 15.05
CA ARG A 166 -14.17 -19.75 14.86
C ARG A 166 -15.31 -19.57 13.86
N GLU A 167 -15.77 -18.35 13.73
CA GLU A 167 -16.85 -17.92 12.86
C GLU A 167 -16.42 -17.80 11.40
N SER A 168 -15.13 -17.92 11.09
CA SER A 168 -14.65 -17.87 9.70
C SER A 168 -15.23 -19.02 8.88
N GLU A 169 -15.82 -18.70 7.73
CA GLU A 169 -16.57 -19.58 6.83
C GLU A 169 -15.74 -19.95 5.59
N MET A 170 -14.62 -19.26 5.37
CA MET A 170 -13.77 -19.40 4.20
C MET A 170 -12.30 -19.13 4.55
N GLU A 171 -11.42 -19.40 3.61
CA GLU A 171 -10.00 -19.08 3.74
C GLU A 171 -9.73 -17.60 3.48
N GLU A 172 -8.61 -17.09 3.99
CA GLU A 172 -8.27 -15.65 3.90
C GLU A 172 -8.22 -15.15 2.44
N TRP A 173 -7.60 -15.92 1.54
CA TRP A 173 -7.50 -15.51 0.12
C TRP A 173 -8.86 -15.45 -0.58
N GLU A 174 -9.81 -16.29 -0.19
CA GLU A 174 -11.19 -16.24 -0.70
C GLU A 174 -11.90 -14.99 -0.19
N PHE A 175 -11.70 -14.65 1.09
CA PHE A 175 -12.21 -13.44 1.71
C PHE A 175 -11.66 -12.17 1.03
N VAL A 176 -10.33 -12.08 0.86
CA VAL A 176 -9.67 -10.94 0.22
C VAL A 176 -10.17 -10.77 -1.23
N ALA A 177 -10.23 -11.87 -1.99
CA ALA A 177 -10.73 -11.86 -3.36
C ALA A 177 -12.20 -11.39 -3.43
N ALA A 178 -13.05 -11.90 -2.54
CA ALA A 178 -14.47 -11.52 -2.49
C ALA A 178 -14.69 -10.04 -2.11
N VAL A 179 -13.88 -9.51 -1.19
CA VAL A 179 -13.90 -8.07 -0.87
C VAL A 179 -13.50 -7.23 -2.08
N ALA A 180 -12.40 -7.60 -2.76
CA ALA A 180 -11.91 -6.88 -3.93
C ALA A 180 -12.93 -6.89 -5.08
N GLU A 181 -13.56 -8.03 -5.33
CA GLU A 181 -14.62 -8.16 -6.34
C GLU A 181 -15.84 -7.31 -6.00
N ARG A 182 -16.35 -7.42 -4.77
CA ARG A 182 -17.57 -6.74 -4.33
C ARG A 182 -17.41 -5.22 -4.25
N ALA A 183 -16.24 -4.75 -3.81
CA ALA A 183 -15.93 -3.31 -3.69
C ALA A 183 -15.46 -2.69 -5.02
N ASP A 184 -15.19 -3.49 -6.02
CA ASP A 184 -14.48 -3.10 -7.26
C ASP A 184 -13.21 -2.31 -6.96
N CYS A 185 -12.40 -2.80 -6.00
CA CYS A 185 -11.09 -2.25 -5.65
C CYS A 185 -9.96 -3.14 -6.17
N ASP A 186 -8.75 -2.61 -6.16
CA ASP A 186 -7.55 -3.36 -6.47
C ASP A 186 -6.89 -3.87 -5.16
N LEU A 187 -5.82 -4.64 -5.29
CA LEU A 187 -5.11 -5.25 -4.17
C LEU A 187 -3.65 -4.78 -4.11
N LEU A 188 -3.24 -4.45 -2.91
CA LEU A 188 -1.86 -4.45 -2.49
C LEU A 188 -1.60 -5.81 -1.83
N LEU A 189 -0.68 -6.59 -2.38
CA LEU A 189 -0.34 -7.91 -1.86
C LEU A 189 0.94 -7.83 -1.04
N ASP A 190 0.83 -7.89 0.28
CA ASP A 190 2.00 -8.06 1.13
C ASP A 190 2.39 -9.53 1.19
N VAL A 191 3.57 -9.85 0.64
CA VAL A 191 4.10 -11.22 0.56
C VAL A 191 4.69 -11.66 1.90
N ASN A 192 5.20 -10.73 2.73
CA ASN A 192 5.63 -11.05 4.08
C ASN A 192 4.45 -11.45 4.96
N ASN A 193 3.31 -10.74 4.87
CA ASN A 193 2.08 -11.08 5.59
C ASN A 193 1.52 -12.43 5.18
N VAL A 194 1.58 -12.77 3.90
CA VAL A 194 1.24 -14.12 3.42
C VAL A 194 2.15 -15.16 4.07
N TYR A 195 3.46 -14.91 4.13
CA TYR A 195 4.42 -15.81 4.76
C TYR A 195 4.19 -15.95 6.27
N VAL A 196 4.03 -14.83 6.97
CA VAL A 196 3.73 -14.78 8.42
C VAL A 196 2.45 -15.57 8.73
N ASN A 197 1.38 -15.33 8.00
CA ASN A 197 0.11 -16.04 8.18
C ASN A 197 0.25 -17.54 7.89
N ALA A 198 0.98 -17.91 6.83
CA ALA A 198 1.24 -19.31 6.51
C ALA A 198 1.99 -20.04 7.64
N ARG A 199 2.98 -19.38 8.25
CA ARG A 199 3.73 -19.90 9.40
C ARG A 199 2.86 -20.03 10.65
N ASN A 200 2.09 -19.00 10.97
CA ASN A 200 1.29 -18.94 12.20
C ASN A 200 0.05 -19.85 12.14
N HIS A 201 -0.53 -20.04 10.96
CA HIS A 201 -1.79 -20.76 10.79
C HIS A 201 -1.65 -22.13 10.07
N GLY A 202 -0.46 -22.49 9.60
CA GLY A 202 -0.15 -23.83 9.06
C GLY A 202 -0.75 -24.12 7.69
N PHE A 203 -0.75 -23.16 6.76
CA PHE A 203 -1.16 -23.39 5.38
C PHE A 203 -0.01 -23.19 4.39
N ASP A 204 -0.18 -23.64 3.15
CA ASP A 204 0.78 -23.42 2.07
C ASP A 204 0.63 -22.00 1.50
N PRO A 205 1.64 -21.11 1.61
CA PRO A 205 1.56 -19.75 1.09
C PRO A 205 1.35 -19.69 -0.44
N LYS A 206 1.74 -20.71 -1.17
CA LYS A 206 1.49 -20.79 -2.63
C LYS A 206 0.00 -20.96 -2.93
N ARG A 207 -0.76 -21.65 -2.05
CA ARG A 207 -2.23 -21.73 -2.19
C ARG A 207 -2.88 -20.36 -1.99
N TYR A 208 -2.36 -19.58 -1.05
CA TYR A 208 -2.80 -18.19 -0.87
C TYR A 208 -2.62 -17.39 -2.17
N LEU A 209 -1.39 -17.37 -2.70
CA LEU A 209 -1.10 -16.68 -3.96
C LEU A 209 -2.00 -17.19 -5.11
N ALA A 210 -2.25 -18.49 -5.17
CA ALA A 210 -3.11 -19.09 -6.21
C ALA A 210 -4.57 -18.62 -6.11
N GLY A 211 -5.07 -18.31 -4.93
CA GLY A 211 -6.44 -17.84 -4.68
C GLY A 211 -6.66 -16.35 -4.97
N ILE A 212 -5.60 -15.56 -5.08
CA ILE A 212 -5.70 -14.12 -5.35
C ILE A 212 -5.94 -13.86 -6.85
N PRO A 213 -6.91 -13.00 -7.22
CA PRO A 213 -7.19 -12.65 -8.62
C PRO A 213 -6.03 -11.83 -9.23
N ILE A 214 -5.49 -12.34 -10.34
CA ILE A 214 -4.27 -11.79 -10.98
C ILE A 214 -4.50 -10.33 -11.42
N GLU A 215 -5.67 -10.05 -11.97
CA GLU A 215 -6.03 -8.75 -12.53
C GLU A 215 -6.25 -7.66 -11.47
N ARG A 216 -6.31 -8.02 -10.19
CA ARG A 216 -6.52 -7.07 -9.10
C ARG A 216 -5.23 -6.65 -8.39
N VAL A 217 -4.16 -7.41 -8.47
CA VAL A 217 -2.89 -7.06 -7.82
C VAL A 217 -2.20 -5.94 -8.59
N ARG A 218 -2.03 -4.79 -7.92
CA ARG A 218 -1.44 -3.58 -8.51
C ARG A 218 -0.19 -3.11 -7.79
N GLN A 219 0.07 -3.64 -6.62
CA GLN A 219 1.28 -3.36 -5.84
C GLN A 219 1.61 -4.58 -4.98
N ILE A 220 2.89 -4.77 -4.70
CA ILE A 220 3.40 -5.80 -3.80
C ILE A 220 4.24 -5.12 -2.72
N HIS A 221 4.06 -5.52 -1.47
CA HIS A 221 4.97 -5.19 -0.36
C HIS A 221 5.87 -6.36 -0.03
N LEU A 222 7.12 -6.05 0.32
CA LEU A 222 8.13 -6.95 0.85
C LEU A 222 8.71 -6.36 2.12
N ALA A 223 8.70 -7.13 3.18
CA ALA A 223 9.21 -6.75 4.49
C ALA A 223 9.93 -7.92 5.17
N GLY A 224 10.60 -7.64 6.28
CA GLY A 224 11.11 -8.64 7.20
C GLY A 224 10.21 -8.78 8.42
N HIS A 225 10.41 -9.84 9.18
CA HIS A 225 9.62 -10.21 10.35
C HIS A 225 10.53 -10.73 11.46
N GLU A 226 9.99 -10.88 12.66
CA GLU A 226 10.67 -11.51 13.80
C GLU A 226 10.14 -12.92 14.02
N ASP A 227 11.03 -13.93 13.99
CA ASP A 227 10.67 -15.35 14.19
C ASP A 227 11.01 -15.79 15.62
N HIS A 228 9.98 -16.03 16.44
CA HIS A 228 10.09 -16.55 17.80
C HIS A 228 9.95 -18.08 17.89
N GLY A 229 9.96 -18.79 16.76
CA GLY A 229 9.80 -20.23 16.66
C GLY A 229 8.34 -20.70 16.67
N GLU A 230 7.61 -20.47 17.76
CA GLU A 230 6.18 -20.81 17.86
C GLU A 230 5.27 -19.83 17.12
N VAL A 231 5.67 -18.57 17.05
CA VAL A 231 4.95 -17.49 16.38
C VAL A 231 5.91 -16.59 15.62
N VAL A 232 5.51 -16.15 14.45
CA VAL A 232 6.22 -15.16 13.65
C VAL A 232 5.47 -13.84 13.74
N ILE A 233 6.18 -12.77 14.09
CA ILE A 233 5.60 -11.42 14.27
C ILE A 233 6.00 -10.53 13.10
N ASP A 234 5.02 -9.94 12.50
CA ASP A 234 5.16 -8.99 11.40
C ASP A 234 5.63 -7.63 11.94
N THR A 235 6.94 -7.44 12.00
CA THR A 235 7.54 -6.25 12.63
C THR A 235 8.05 -5.22 11.62
N HIS A 236 8.25 -5.62 10.38
CA HIS A 236 8.85 -4.79 9.33
C HIS A 236 10.16 -4.08 9.77
N ASP A 237 10.93 -4.72 10.64
CA ASP A 237 12.15 -4.16 11.23
C ASP A 237 13.43 -4.96 10.95
N HIS A 238 13.29 -6.09 10.23
CA HIS A 238 14.37 -6.99 9.83
C HIS A 238 14.60 -6.98 8.32
N PRO A 239 15.78 -7.43 7.84
CA PRO A 239 15.97 -7.75 6.43
C PRO A 239 15.00 -8.81 5.94
N ILE A 240 14.66 -8.77 4.66
CA ILE A 240 13.81 -9.77 4.01
C ILE A 240 14.53 -11.12 4.02
N CYS A 241 13.90 -12.16 4.58
CA CYS A 241 14.50 -13.49 4.63
C CYS A 241 14.37 -14.25 3.30
N ASP A 242 15.21 -15.28 3.11
CA ASP A 242 15.25 -16.06 1.87
C ASP A 242 13.89 -16.67 1.51
N ALA A 243 13.12 -17.12 2.51
CA ALA A 243 11.81 -17.73 2.27
C ALA A 243 10.79 -16.71 1.72
N VAL A 244 10.86 -15.44 2.14
CA VAL A 244 10.02 -14.37 1.58
C VAL A 244 10.48 -14.01 0.17
N TRP A 245 11.79 -13.97 -0.10
CA TRP A 245 12.33 -13.80 -1.45
C TRP A 245 11.87 -14.92 -2.40
N ASP A 246 11.88 -16.17 -1.94
CA ASP A 246 11.42 -17.32 -2.74
C ASP A 246 9.91 -17.22 -3.02
N LEU A 247 9.12 -16.79 -2.02
CA LEU A 247 7.69 -16.58 -2.21
C LEU A 247 7.41 -15.40 -3.16
N TYR A 248 8.23 -14.34 -3.10
CA TYR A 248 8.15 -13.24 -4.04
C TYR A 248 8.40 -13.67 -5.48
N ARG A 249 9.39 -14.56 -5.75
CA ARG A 249 9.58 -15.14 -7.09
C ARG A 249 8.32 -15.85 -7.60
N VAL A 250 7.65 -16.60 -6.73
CA VAL A 250 6.37 -17.25 -7.06
C VAL A 250 5.28 -16.21 -7.35
N ALA A 251 5.22 -15.13 -6.56
CA ALA A 251 4.28 -14.04 -6.79
C ALA A 251 4.52 -13.36 -8.15
N ILE A 252 5.77 -13.01 -8.49
CA ILE A 252 6.11 -12.39 -9.77
C ILE A 252 5.86 -13.32 -10.96
N ALA A 253 6.16 -14.61 -10.82
CA ALA A 253 5.82 -15.59 -11.87
C ALA A 253 4.31 -15.61 -12.15
N ARG A 254 3.46 -15.44 -11.12
CA ARG A 254 2.01 -15.44 -11.24
C ARG A 254 1.41 -14.10 -11.68
N PHE A 255 1.74 -13.03 -10.97
CA PHE A 255 1.10 -11.71 -11.14
C PHE A 255 1.78 -10.84 -12.19
N GLY A 256 3.02 -11.15 -12.52
CA GLY A 256 3.80 -10.38 -13.45
C GLY A 256 4.62 -9.28 -12.82
N SER A 257 5.12 -8.39 -13.67
CA SER A 257 5.92 -7.23 -13.25
C SER A 257 5.00 -6.19 -12.59
N VAL A 258 4.68 -6.41 -11.31
CA VAL A 258 3.87 -5.51 -10.48
C VAL A 258 4.80 -4.59 -9.70
N PRO A 259 4.51 -3.28 -9.60
CA PRO A 259 5.28 -2.36 -8.74
C PRO A 259 5.45 -2.94 -7.34
N THR A 260 6.69 -2.98 -6.87
CA THR A 260 7.02 -3.59 -5.57
C THR A 260 7.63 -2.56 -4.64
N LEU A 261 7.37 -2.65 -3.35
CA LEU A 261 7.92 -1.79 -2.32
C LEU A 261 8.75 -2.61 -1.33
N ILE A 262 9.91 -2.09 -0.94
CA ILE A 262 10.61 -2.53 0.27
C ILE A 262 10.10 -1.70 1.44
N GLU A 263 9.46 -2.37 2.39
CA GLU A 263 8.92 -1.73 3.58
C GLU A 263 9.82 -1.96 4.80
N ARG A 264 10.07 -0.88 5.54
CA ARG A 264 10.80 -0.92 6.80
C ARG A 264 10.22 0.13 7.75
N ASP A 265 9.55 -0.31 8.83
CA ASP A 265 8.81 0.55 9.75
C ASP A 265 9.57 0.86 11.03
N ALA A 266 10.37 -0.07 11.49
CA ALA A 266 11.23 0.08 12.65
C ALA A 266 12.67 -0.38 12.35
N ASN A 267 13.61 -0.07 13.23
CA ASN A 267 15.03 -0.35 13.02
C ASN A 267 15.50 0.08 11.62
N VAL A 268 15.02 1.26 11.17
CA VAL A 268 15.19 1.77 9.80
C VAL A 268 16.69 1.86 9.48
N PRO A 269 17.23 1.07 8.53
CA PRO A 269 18.64 1.07 8.19
C PRO A 269 19.02 2.30 7.36
N ALA A 270 20.29 2.51 7.12
CA ALA A 270 20.75 3.53 6.19
C ALA A 270 20.14 3.29 4.79
N LEU A 271 19.80 4.36 4.08
CA LEU A 271 19.13 4.30 2.77
C LEU A 271 19.82 3.36 1.75
N PRO A 272 21.16 3.31 1.64
CA PRO A 272 21.83 2.37 0.72
C PRO A 272 21.49 0.90 0.97
N VAL A 273 21.15 0.52 2.20
CA VAL A 273 20.74 -0.86 2.52
C VAL A 273 19.37 -1.16 1.91
N LEU A 274 18.40 -0.25 2.05
CA LEU A 274 17.08 -0.39 1.42
C LEU A 274 17.16 -0.38 -0.11
N LEU A 275 18.01 0.48 -0.67
CA LEU A 275 18.24 0.51 -2.12
C LEU A 275 18.86 -0.78 -2.64
N ALA A 276 19.70 -1.45 -1.86
CA ALA A 276 20.25 -2.76 -2.22
C ALA A 276 19.17 -3.86 -2.22
N GLU A 277 18.24 -3.84 -1.25
CA GLU A 277 17.07 -4.73 -1.23
C GLU A 277 16.14 -4.43 -2.42
N ALA A 278 15.88 -3.16 -2.73
CA ALA A 278 15.09 -2.75 -3.90
C ALA A 278 15.70 -3.24 -5.21
N GLN A 279 17.01 -3.11 -5.38
CA GLN A 279 17.73 -3.65 -6.54
C GLN A 279 17.67 -5.19 -6.62
N ALA A 280 17.60 -5.88 -5.47
CA ALA A 280 17.39 -7.34 -5.46
C ALA A 280 15.99 -7.69 -5.96
N ALA A 281 14.98 -6.94 -5.55
CA ALA A 281 13.61 -7.11 -6.05
C ALA A 281 13.51 -6.79 -7.55
N ASP A 282 14.15 -5.72 -8.04
CA ASP A 282 14.16 -5.37 -9.46
C ASP A 282 14.78 -6.48 -10.32
N ARG A 283 15.86 -7.12 -9.87
CA ARG A 283 16.43 -8.27 -10.58
C ARG A 283 15.43 -9.42 -10.73
N ILE A 284 14.58 -9.66 -9.73
CA ILE A 284 13.52 -10.68 -9.81
C ILE A 284 12.40 -10.24 -10.77
N LEU A 285 12.05 -8.95 -10.77
CA LEU A 285 11.07 -8.39 -11.72
C LEU A 285 11.50 -8.51 -13.19
N GLU A 286 12.81 -8.48 -13.44
CA GLU A 286 13.43 -8.57 -14.77
C GLU A 286 13.71 -10.01 -15.21
N GLU A 287 13.64 -11.00 -14.31
CA GLU A 287 13.87 -12.41 -14.66
C GLU A 287 12.90 -12.85 -15.77
N PRO A 288 13.40 -13.53 -16.83
CA PRO A 288 12.53 -14.06 -17.88
C PRO A 288 11.51 -15.02 -17.27
N ARG A 289 10.23 -14.78 -17.52
CA ARG A 289 9.20 -15.73 -17.11
C ARG A 289 9.44 -17.05 -17.82
N ALA A 290 9.55 -18.15 -17.07
CA ALA A 290 9.49 -19.46 -17.66
C ALA A 290 8.16 -19.58 -18.43
N ALA A 291 8.25 -19.89 -19.73
CA ALA A 291 7.07 -20.10 -20.54
C ALA A 291 6.23 -21.19 -19.89
N ALA A 292 4.99 -20.86 -19.51
CA ALA A 292 4.02 -21.75 -18.89
C ALA A 292 3.51 -22.78 -19.92
#